data_61802ddbec7b15ef7cd6a725df69ead1
#
_entry.id   61802ddbec7b15ef7cd6a725df69ead1
#
_cell.length_a   1.000
_cell.length_b   1.000
_cell.length_c   1.000
_cell.angle_alpha   90.00
_cell.angle_beta   90.00
_cell.angle_gamma   90.00
#
_symmetry.space_group_name_H-M   'P 1'
#
loop_
_entity.id
_entity.type
_entity.pdbx_description
1 polymer ?
#
loop_
_entity_poly.entity_id
_entity_poly.type
_entity_poly.pdbx_seq_one_letter_code
_entity_poly.pdbx_strand_id
1 'polypeptide(L)'
;HESLPIALDGQPDDWNAIHPTAITPLRFSFSGHGKDYLSLWLTNWILTIVTLGIYSAWAKVRRLQYVHQNTQLGGFAFGFHGEPKKILIGRIIGVALILISNATNIFGAKLAGAFSLIFILAFPWLYRSSIRFYTRNSSYRNVRFRFVGTAKGMYSLYFKSALIIIFTAGLAFPYVVYRLRRYRIEHSRWGNNTFQFTSSAGAFFGIYILNIVVTALVMLGLAAIAFASASPWLKDFNKDLNHVMTQPTQ
;
A
#
# COMPACT_ATOMS: atom_id res chain seq x y z
N HIS A 1 30.59 -12.84 -46.29
CA HIS A 1 29.87 -14.01 -45.76
C HIS A 1 28.39 -13.66 -45.78
N GLU A 2 27.75 -14.05 -46.88
CA GLU A 2 26.32 -13.95 -47.11
C GLU A 2 25.60 -14.86 -46.11
N SER A 3 24.78 -14.28 -45.27
CA SER A 3 23.75 -15.00 -44.53
C SER A 3 22.63 -15.35 -45.54
N LEU A 4 22.58 -16.59 -45.93
CA LEU A 4 21.44 -17.16 -46.68
C LEU A 4 20.16 -16.98 -45.81
N PRO A 5 19.10 -16.39 -46.38
CA PRO A 5 17.79 -16.54 -45.80
C PRO A 5 17.36 -17.99 -46.00
N ILE A 6 17.24 -18.76 -44.95
CA ILE A 6 16.56 -20.05 -44.96
C ILE A 6 15.10 -19.74 -45.29
N ALA A 7 14.75 -19.80 -46.55
CA ALA A 7 13.35 -19.89 -46.98
C ALA A 7 12.86 -21.25 -46.49
N LEU A 8 12.05 -21.28 -45.44
CA LEU A 8 11.30 -22.45 -45.02
C LEU A 8 10.14 -22.66 -46.01
N ASP A 9 10.52 -23.08 -47.22
CA ASP A 9 9.57 -23.55 -48.20
C ASP A 9 9.10 -24.93 -47.74
N GLY A 10 7.87 -25.01 -47.26
CA GLY A 10 7.28 -26.24 -46.72
C GLY A 10 6.73 -26.11 -45.29
N GLN A 11 6.46 -24.89 -44.79
CA GLN A 11 5.67 -24.73 -43.57
C GLN A 11 4.23 -25.23 -43.86
N PRO A 12 3.73 -26.16 -43.03
CA PRO A 12 2.34 -26.59 -43.15
C PRO A 12 1.41 -25.37 -42.99
N ASP A 13 0.35 -25.30 -43.76
CA ASP A 13 -0.64 -24.21 -43.78
C ASP A 13 -1.32 -24.02 -42.37
N ASP A 14 -1.09 -24.96 -41.46
CA ASP A 14 -1.57 -24.97 -40.09
C ASP A 14 -0.55 -24.39 -39.08
N TRP A 15 0.61 -23.84 -39.50
CA TRP A 15 1.57 -23.19 -38.60
C TRP A 15 0.92 -22.13 -37.73
N ASN A 16 -0.03 -21.37 -38.25
CA ASN A 16 -0.82 -20.40 -37.51
C ASN A 16 -1.83 -21.04 -36.55
N ALA A 17 -2.22 -22.27 -36.78
CA ALA A 17 -3.08 -23.03 -35.87
C ALA A 17 -2.29 -23.60 -34.67
N ILE A 18 -1.02 -23.98 -34.92
CA ILE A 18 -0.10 -24.48 -33.88
C ILE A 18 0.48 -23.34 -33.04
N HIS A 19 0.67 -22.15 -33.66
CA HIS A 19 1.14 -20.93 -33.04
C HIS A 19 0.09 -19.82 -33.18
N PRO A 20 -1.01 -19.87 -32.43
CA PRO A 20 -2.00 -18.83 -32.50
C PRO A 20 -1.36 -17.50 -32.09
N THR A 21 -1.25 -16.58 -33.06
CA THR A 21 -0.77 -15.21 -32.85
C THR A 21 -1.71 -14.38 -31.98
N ALA A 22 -2.88 -14.92 -31.65
CA ALA A 22 -3.80 -14.31 -30.71
C ALA A 22 -3.24 -14.43 -29.28
N ILE A 23 -2.73 -13.33 -28.75
CA ILE A 23 -2.36 -13.21 -27.34
C ILE A 23 -3.64 -13.35 -26.54
N THR A 24 -3.91 -14.55 -26.02
CA THR A 24 -5.03 -14.77 -25.11
C THR A 24 -4.69 -14.14 -23.74
N PRO A 25 -5.49 -13.17 -23.28
CA PRO A 25 -5.21 -12.54 -21.99
C PRO A 25 -5.38 -13.57 -20.87
N LEU A 26 -4.32 -13.79 -20.10
CA LEU A 26 -4.39 -14.63 -18.91
C LEU A 26 -5.18 -13.90 -17.82
N ARG A 27 -6.16 -14.58 -17.24
CA ARG A 27 -6.98 -14.04 -16.17
C ARG A 27 -6.41 -14.43 -14.80
N PHE A 28 -6.47 -13.48 -13.88
CA PHE A 28 -6.24 -13.76 -12.48
C PHE A 28 -7.46 -14.47 -11.88
N SER A 29 -7.20 -15.48 -11.07
CA SER A 29 -8.20 -16.14 -10.22
C SER A 29 -7.74 -16.16 -8.78
N PHE A 30 -8.69 -16.18 -7.85
CA PHE A 30 -8.42 -16.26 -6.42
C PHE A 30 -9.23 -17.42 -5.82
N SER A 31 -8.53 -18.38 -5.23
CA SER A 31 -9.11 -19.59 -4.66
C SER A 31 -9.23 -19.57 -3.13
N GLY A 32 -8.84 -18.47 -2.49
CA GLY A 32 -8.88 -18.36 -1.03
C GLY A 32 -10.29 -18.23 -0.48
N HIS A 33 -10.56 -18.89 0.64
CA HIS A 33 -11.85 -18.86 1.33
C HIS A 33 -11.84 -17.87 2.50
N GLY A 34 -12.93 -17.12 2.68
CA GLY A 34 -13.03 -16.12 3.74
C GLY A 34 -12.89 -16.70 5.15
N LYS A 35 -13.42 -17.93 5.39
CA LYS A 35 -13.30 -18.63 6.68
C LYS A 35 -11.83 -18.93 7.05
N ASP A 36 -11.06 -19.44 6.08
CA ASP A 36 -9.64 -19.76 6.29
C ASP A 36 -8.83 -18.51 6.56
N TYR A 37 -9.12 -17.44 5.81
CA TYR A 37 -8.47 -16.13 6.03
C TYR A 37 -8.83 -15.53 7.39
N LEU A 38 -10.09 -15.64 7.83
CA LEU A 38 -10.53 -15.17 9.13
C LEU A 38 -9.84 -15.92 10.27
N SER A 39 -9.76 -17.25 10.19
CA SER A 39 -9.04 -18.10 11.15
C SER A 39 -7.56 -17.69 11.24
N LEU A 40 -6.91 -17.55 10.09
CA LEU A 40 -5.52 -17.10 10.02
C LEU A 40 -5.36 -15.70 10.61
N TRP A 41 -6.28 -14.77 10.33
CA TRP A 41 -6.25 -13.40 10.84
C TRP A 41 -6.41 -13.36 12.35
N LEU A 42 -7.42 -14.08 12.90
CA LEU A 42 -7.66 -14.15 14.36
C LEU A 42 -6.46 -14.73 15.10
N THR A 43 -5.94 -15.87 14.63
CA THR A 43 -4.74 -16.51 15.21
C THR A 43 -3.55 -15.56 15.21
N ASN A 44 -3.31 -14.90 14.09
CA ASN A 44 -2.21 -13.94 13.97
C ASN A 44 -2.39 -12.74 14.90
N TRP A 45 -3.63 -12.28 15.10
CA TRP A 45 -3.96 -11.15 15.95
C TRP A 45 -3.72 -11.49 17.44
N ILE A 46 -4.24 -12.64 17.89
CA ILE A 46 -4.04 -13.13 19.26
C ILE A 46 -2.54 -13.29 19.55
N LEU A 47 -1.81 -13.99 18.69
CA LEU A 47 -0.36 -14.19 18.88
C LEU A 47 0.42 -12.88 18.85
N THR A 48 -0.01 -11.88 18.08
CA THR A 48 0.63 -10.57 18.04
C THR A 48 0.42 -9.82 19.36
N ILE A 49 -0.76 -9.89 19.98
CA ILE A 49 -1.04 -9.28 21.27
C ILE A 49 -0.24 -9.98 22.37
N VAL A 50 -0.31 -11.31 22.45
CA VAL A 50 0.38 -12.12 23.48
C VAL A 50 1.89 -11.90 23.44
N THR A 51 2.48 -11.68 22.25
CA THR A 51 3.92 -11.45 22.09
C THR A 51 4.32 -9.97 22.06
N LEU A 52 3.43 -9.06 22.49
CA LEU A 52 3.65 -7.60 22.49
C LEU A 52 4.14 -7.07 21.11
N GLY A 53 3.58 -7.63 20.03
CA GLY A 53 3.89 -7.21 18.67
C GLY A 53 5.05 -7.94 17.98
N ILE A 54 5.86 -8.73 18.68
CA ILE A 54 6.99 -9.46 18.10
C ILE A 54 6.51 -10.42 16.99
N TYR A 55 5.44 -11.17 17.24
CA TYR A 55 4.87 -12.11 16.28
C TYR A 55 4.31 -11.44 15.01
N SER A 56 4.09 -10.14 15.02
CA SER A 56 3.54 -9.41 13.87
C SER A 56 4.36 -9.56 12.58
N ALA A 57 5.67 -9.87 12.66
CA ALA A 57 6.51 -10.16 11.50
C ALA A 57 6.15 -11.50 10.86
N TRP A 58 5.90 -12.54 11.66
CA TRP A 58 5.41 -13.86 11.21
C TRP A 58 4.00 -13.77 10.66
N ALA A 59 3.11 -13.06 11.36
CA ALA A 59 1.76 -12.78 10.91
C ALA A 59 1.73 -12.15 9.51
N LYS A 60 2.63 -11.19 9.24
CA LYS A 60 2.77 -10.57 7.92
C LYS A 60 3.19 -11.55 6.84
N VAL A 61 4.17 -12.41 7.12
CA VAL A 61 4.65 -13.42 6.17
C VAL A 61 3.54 -14.44 5.89
N ARG A 62 2.87 -14.98 6.92
CA ARG A 62 1.76 -15.93 6.78
C ARG A 62 0.63 -15.36 5.91
N ARG A 63 0.24 -14.09 6.15
CA ARG A 63 -0.77 -13.42 5.34
C ARG A 63 -0.35 -13.29 3.88
N LEU A 64 0.90 -12.90 3.63
CA LEU A 64 1.42 -12.78 2.26
C LEU A 64 1.50 -14.13 1.57
N GLN A 65 1.92 -15.18 2.26
CA GLN A 65 1.92 -16.54 1.74
C GLN A 65 0.52 -17.00 1.37
N TYR A 66 -0.47 -16.81 2.26
CA TYR A 66 -1.85 -17.16 1.99
C TYR A 66 -2.39 -16.46 0.73
N VAL A 67 -2.20 -15.14 0.62
CA VAL A 67 -2.69 -14.38 -0.54
C VAL A 67 -1.98 -14.82 -1.82
N HIS A 68 -0.65 -15.00 -1.81
CA HIS A 68 0.09 -15.41 -3.00
C HIS A 68 -0.28 -16.82 -3.46
N GLN A 69 -0.36 -17.78 -2.55
CA GLN A 69 -0.69 -19.18 -2.86
C GLN A 69 -2.11 -19.34 -3.40
N ASN A 70 -3.05 -18.49 -2.97
CA ASN A 70 -4.42 -18.50 -3.45
C ASN A 70 -4.65 -17.58 -4.66
N THR A 71 -3.66 -16.78 -5.07
CA THR A 71 -3.71 -15.99 -6.30
C THR A 71 -3.06 -16.78 -7.43
N GLN A 72 -3.80 -17.01 -8.50
CA GLN A 72 -3.34 -17.77 -9.66
C GLN A 72 -3.43 -16.92 -10.93
N LEU A 73 -2.51 -17.17 -11.85
CA LEU A 73 -2.51 -16.60 -13.20
C LEU A 73 -2.27 -17.74 -14.18
N GLY A 74 -3.22 -17.96 -15.11
CA GLY A 74 -3.11 -19.07 -16.06
C GLY A 74 -2.94 -20.45 -15.40
N GLY A 75 -3.61 -20.69 -14.24
CA GLY A 75 -3.57 -21.97 -13.51
C GLY A 75 -2.36 -22.15 -12.59
N PHE A 76 -1.39 -21.20 -12.57
CA PHE A 76 -0.23 -21.28 -11.69
C PHE A 76 -0.32 -20.28 -10.54
N ALA A 77 -0.09 -20.75 -9.32
CA ALA A 77 -0.10 -19.91 -8.12
C ALA A 77 1.19 -19.09 -8.00
N PHE A 78 1.06 -17.94 -7.32
CA PHE A 78 2.21 -17.15 -6.89
C PHE A 78 2.80 -17.75 -5.60
N GLY A 79 4.09 -17.47 -5.36
CA GLY A 79 4.79 -17.84 -4.13
C GLY A 79 5.33 -16.62 -3.39
N PHE A 80 5.42 -16.70 -2.05
CA PHE A 80 6.08 -15.72 -1.22
C PHE A 80 7.08 -16.40 -0.27
N HIS A 81 8.35 -16.01 -0.32
CA HIS A 81 9.48 -16.65 0.37
C HIS A 81 10.17 -15.71 1.36
N GLY A 82 9.46 -14.69 1.86
CA GLY A 82 10.03 -13.73 2.79
C GLY A 82 10.32 -14.34 4.16
N GLU A 83 11.49 -14.01 4.71
CA GLU A 83 11.90 -14.46 6.04
C GLU A 83 11.32 -13.50 7.11
N PRO A 84 10.54 -14.00 8.10
CA PRO A 84 9.97 -13.17 9.16
C PRO A 84 11.03 -12.44 9.98
N LYS A 85 12.18 -13.09 10.24
CA LYS A 85 13.28 -12.50 11.03
C LYS A 85 13.80 -11.20 10.42
N LYS A 86 13.95 -11.12 9.07
CA LYS A 86 14.38 -9.90 8.38
C LYS A 86 13.36 -8.76 8.51
N ILE A 87 12.08 -9.10 8.51
CA ILE A 87 11.00 -8.13 8.74
C ILE A 87 11.03 -7.63 10.19
N LEU A 88 11.25 -8.53 11.15
CA LEU A 88 11.33 -8.19 12.57
C LEU A 88 12.49 -7.22 12.84
N ILE A 89 13.69 -7.51 12.32
CA ILE A 89 14.86 -6.64 12.47
C ILE A 89 14.54 -5.24 11.93
N GLY A 90 13.95 -5.15 10.72
CA GLY A 90 13.55 -3.85 10.14
C GLY A 90 12.55 -3.11 11.01
N ARG A 91 11.63 -3.80 11.69
CA ARG A 91 10.68 -3.18 12.64
C ARG A 91 11.34 -2.72 13.92
N ILE A 92 12.23 -3.52 14.50
CA ILE A 92 13.00 -3.15 15.70
C ILE A 92 13.79 -1.87 15.43
N ILE A 93 14.48 -1.80 14.29
CA ILE A 93 15.20 -0.58 13.86
C ILE A 93 14.21 0.59 13.73
N GLY A 94 13.06 0.38 13.09
CA GLY A 94 12.04 1.42 12.94
C GLY A 94 11.51 1.94 14.28
N VAL A 95 11.20 1.03 15.21
CA VAL A 95 10.75 1.39 16.57
C VAL A 95 11.85 2.13 17.33
N ALA A 96 13.10 1.64 17.28
CA ALA A 96 14.25 2.31 17.91
C ALA A 96 14.42 3.74 17.38
N LEU A 97 14.31 3.94 16.06
CA LEU A 97 14.37 5.26 15.45
C LEU A 97 13.24 6.19 15.93
N ILE A 98 12.01 5.66 16.08
CA ILE A 98 10.88 6.44 16.62
C ILE A 98 11.13 6.82 18.08
N LEU A 99 11.61 5.89 18.91
CA LEU A 99 11.92 6.16 20.31
C LEU A 99 13.03 7.20 20.46
N ILE A 100 14.09 7.09 19.65
CA ILE A 100 15.17 8.09 19.62
C ILE A 100 14.61 9.45 19.17
N SER A 101 13.75 9.49 18.13
CA SER A 101 13.12 10.73 17.66
C SER A 101 12.29 11.40 18.76
N ASN A 102 11.53 10.63 19.54
CA ASN A 102 10.78 11.19 20.67
C ASN A 102 11.70 11.68 21.80
N ALA A 103 12.79 10.95 22.07
CA ALA A 103 13.79 11.36 23.07
C ALA A 103 14.50 12.67 22.69
N THR A 104 14.77 12.90 21.40
CA THR A 104 15.43 14.16 20.93
C THR A 104 14.58 15.40 21.22
N ASN A 105 13.24 15.27 21.33
CA ASN A 105 12.38 16.40 21.72
C ASN A 105 12.69 16.91 23.15
N ILE A 106 13.20 16.04 24.02
CA ILE A 106 13.61 16.37 25.40
C ILE A 106 14.90 17.21 25.37
N PHE A 107 15.77 16.97 24.37
CA PHE A 107 17.09 17.64 24.25
C PHE A 107 17.04 18.94 23.43
N GLY A 108 15.86 19.34 22.96
CA GLY A 108 15.63 20.62 22.30
C GLY A 108 15.34 20.56 20.81
N ALA A 109 14.70 21.60 20.31
CA ALA A 109 14.15 21.68 18.95
C ALA A 109 15.21 21.51 17.83
N LYS A 110 16.45 21.92 18.04
CA LYS A 110 17.53 21.82 17.04
C LYS A 110 17.90 20.36 16.77
N LEU A 111 18.01 19.53 17.84
CA LEU A 111 18.32 18.10 17.72
C LEU A 111 17.15 17.34 17.10
N ALA A 112 15.93 17.64 17.51
CA ALA A 112 14.71 17.07 16.94
C ALA A 112 14.59 17.39 15.45
N GLY A 113 14.87 18.62 15.02
CA GLY A 113 14.88 19.05 13.63
C GLY A 113 15.93 18.32 12.79
N ALA A 114 17.16 18.21 13.29
CA ALA A 114 18.24 17.48 12.61
C ALA A 114 17.89 16.01 12.42
N PHE A 115 17.33 15.34 13.45
CA PHE A 115 16.92 13.95 13.37
C PHE A 115 15.78 13.75 12.37
N SER A 116 14.77 14.65 12.37
CA SER A 116 13.67 14.63 11.41
C SER A 116 14.17 14.78 9.97
N LEU A 117 15.15 15.65 9.74
CA LEU A 117 15.77 15.82 8.42
C LEU A 117 16.46 14.53 7.94
N ILE A 118 17.23 13.88 8.81
CA ILE A 118 17.88 12.60 8.50
C ILE A 118 16.81 11.55 8.14
N PHE A 119 15.70 11.49 8.89
CA PHE A 119 14.62 10.54 8.62
C PHE A 119 13.94 10.80 7.26
N ILE A 120 13.66 12.07 6.94
CA ILE A 120 13.09 12.48 5.64
C ILE A 120 14.03 12.07 4.49
N LEU A 121 15.33 12.25 4.66
CA LEU A 121 16.32 11.86 3.64
C LEU A 121 16.49 10.35 3.53
N ALA A 122 16.37 9.60 4.61
CA ALA A 122 16.47 8.14 4.60
C ALA A 122 15.22 7.45 4.00
N PHE A 123 14.05 8.11 4.06
CA PHE A 123 12.76 7.50 3.68
C PHE A 123 12.72 6.94 2.25
N PRO A 124 13.19 7.65 1.19
CA PRO A 124 13.17 7.11 -0.17
C PRO A 124 14.02 5.85 -0.32
N TRP A 125 15.15 5.77 0.39
CA TRP A 125 16.00 4.59 0.41
C TRP A 125 15.34 3.41 1.13
N LEU A 126 14.71 3.66 2.28
CA LEU A 126 13.96 2.65 3.03
C LEU A 126 12.78 2.12 2.21
N TYR A 127 12.03 3.01 1.56
CA TYR A 127 10.91 2.63 0.70
C TYR A 127 11.36 1.77 -0.49
N ARG A 128 12.45 2.17 -1.17
CA ARG A 128 13.05 1.38 -2.25
C ARG A 128 13.50 0.00 -1.75
N SER A 129 14.16 -0.06 -0.61
CA SER A 129 14.63 -1.31 0.01
C SER A 129 13.47 -2.24 0.35
N SER A 130 12.37 -1.71 0.83
CA SER A 130 11.13 -2.44 1.08
C SER A 130 10.56 -3.04 -0.21
N ILE A 131 10.45 -2.26 -1.30
CA ILE A 131 9.99 -2.79 -2.61
C ILE A 131 10.91 -3.91 -3.09
N ARG A 132 12.23 -3.73 -3.03
CA ARG A 132 13.20 -4.76 -3.43
C ARG A 132 13.03 -6.03 -2.60
N PHE A 133 12.80 -5.91 -1.30
CA PHE A 133 12.57 -7.06 -0.43
C PHE A 133 11.32 -7.83 -0.87
N TYR A 134 10.18 -7.14 -1.07
CA TYR A 134 8.95 -7.80 -1.48
C TYR A 134 9.06 -8.45 -2.86
N THR A 135 9.60 -7.76 -3.85
CA THR A 135 9.72 -8.32 -5.20
C THR A 135 10.66 -9.53 -5.23
N ARG A 136 11.80 -9.48 -4.55
CA ARG A 136 12.74 -10.61 -4.48
C ARG A 136 12.17 -11.84 -3.80
N ASN A 137 11.25 -11.65 -2.87
CA ASN A 137 10.62 -12.75 -2.14
C ASN A 137 9.30 -13.22 -2.78
N SER A 138 8.83 -12.57 -3.83
CA SER A 138 7.68 -13.01 -4.61
C SER A 138 8.15 -13.79 -5.83
N SER A 139 7.46 -14.89 -6.18
CA SER A 139 7.75 -15.72 -7.34
C SER A 139 6.47 -16.07 -8.10
N TYR A 140 6.61 -16.35 -9.38
CA TYR A 140 5.60 -16.94 -10.23
C TYR A 140 6.27 -17.99 -11.13
N ARG A 141 5.71 -19.20 -11.18
CA ARG A 141 6.29 -20.33 -11.91
C ARG A 141 7.78 -20.54 -11.60
N ASN A 142 8.15 -20.50 -10.31
CA ASN A 142 9.52 -20.62 -9.77
C ASN A 142 10.49 -19.49 -10.18
N VAL A 143 10.06 -18.50 -10.96
CA VAL A 143 10.88 -17.33 -11.31
C VAL A 143 10.56 -16.18 -10.34
N ARG A 144 11.59 -15.66 -9.69
CA ARG A 144 11.45 -14.54 -8.74
C ARG A 144 11.33 -13.21 -9.48
N PHE A 145 10.52 -12.33 -8.92
CA PHE A 145 10.44 -10.95 -9.40
C PHE A 145 11.68 -10.16 -8.95
N ARG A 146 12.02 -9.13 -9.72
CA ARG A 146 13.16 -8.25 -9.46
C ARG A 146 12.75 -6.79 -9.64
N PHE A 147 13.14 -5.94 -8.69
CA PHE A 147 12.98 -4.50 -8.81
C PHE A 147 14.30 -3.86 -9.26
N VAL A 148 14.27 -3.15 -10.39
CA VAL A 148 15.44 -2.52 -11.01
C VAL A 148 15.49 -1.00 -10.83
N GLY A 149 14.51 -0.41 -10.13
CA GLY A 149 14.50 1.02 -9.85
C GLY A 149 15.76 1.48 -9.10
N THR A 150 16.37 2.57 -9.57
CA THR A 150 17.60 3.13 -8.99
C THR A 150 17.31 3.96 -7.74
N ALA A 151 18.32 4.14 -6.87
CA ALA A 151 18.19 5.05 -5.73
C ALA A 151 17.93 6.48 -6.22
N LYS A 152 18.71 6.97 -7.18
CA LYS A 152 18.54 8.32 -7.78
C LYS A 152 17.11 8.54 -8.31
N GLY A 153 16.56 7.56 -9.03
CA GLY A 153 15.18 7.62 -9.52
C GLY A 153 14.15 7.71 -8.40
N MET A 154 14.33 6.94 -7.31
CA MET A 154 13.43 6.99 -6.15
C MET A 154 13.51 8.32 -5.41
N TYR A 155 14.70 8.86 -5.20
CA TYR A 155 14.88 10.19 -4.60
C TYR A 155 14.24 11.29 -5.45
N SER A 156 14.50 11.30 -6.77
CA SER A 156 13.87 12.23 -7.70
C SER A 156 12.36 12.15 -7.68
N LEU A 157 11.80 10.93 -7.66
CA LEU A 157 10.36 10.71 -7.57
C LEU A 157 9.80 11.25 -6.25
N TYR A 158 10.46 10.97 -5.13
CA TYR A 158 10.02 11.39 -3.81
C TYR A 158 10.02 12.91 -3.65
N PHE A 159 11.15 13.58 -3.96
CA PHE A 159 11.24 15.04 -3.83
C PHE A 159 10.32 15.78 -4.79
N LYS A 160 10.21 15.34 -6.05
CA LYS A 160 9.23 15.91 -6.99
C LYS A 160 7.80 15.74 -6.50
N SER A 161 7.49 14.60 -5.90
CA SER A 161 6.17 14.34 -5.33
C SER A 161 5.89 15.21 -4.10
N ALA A 162 6.87 15.40 -3.23
CA ALA A 162 6.76 16.30 -2.07
C ALA A 162 6.49 17.74 -2.50
N LEU A 163 7.23 18.25 -3.49
CA LEU A 163 6.99 19.58 -4.04
C LEU A 163 5.57 19.71 -4.61
N ILE A 164 5.12 18.74 -5.40
CA ILE A 164 3.76 18.75 -5.95
C ILE A 164 2.71 18.79 -4.82
N ILE A 165 2.86 18.00 -3.75
CA ILE A 165 1.95 18.02 -2.60
C ILE A 165 1.95 19.37 -1.91
N ILE A 166 3.12 19.97 -1.68
CA ILE A 166 3.24 21.27 -1.02
C ILE A 166 2.56 22.37 -1.85
N PHE A 167 2.88 22.48 -3.15
CA PHE A 167 2.33 23.51 -4.04
C PHE A 167 0.83 23.35 -4.29
N THR A 168 0.29 22.15 -4.18
CA THR A 168 -1.16 21.90 -4.35
C THR A 168 -1.92 21.78 -3.04
N ALA A 169 -1.28 22.10 -1.90
CA ALA A 169 -1.87 21.93 -0.56
C ALA A 169 -2.49 20.53 -0.36
N GLY A 170 -1.85 19.48 -0.92
CA GLY A 170 -2.32 18.10 -0.81
C GLY A 170 -3.32 17.65 -1.88
N LEU A 171 -3.91 18.52 -2.67
CA LEU A 171 -4.91 18.16 -3.69
C LEU A 171 -4.38 17.19 -4.75
N ALA A 172 -3.07 17.22 -5.05
CA ALA A 172 -2.44 16.32 -6.00
C ALA A 172 -2.02 14.96 -5.38
N PHE A 173 -2.46 14.64 -4.17
CA PHE A 173 -2.13 13.35 -3.53
C PHE A 173 -2.48 12.13 -4.41
N PRO A 174 -3.64 12.05 -5.09
CA PRO A 174 -3.95 10.94 -5.99
C PRO A 174 -2.96 10.81 -7.14
N TYR A 175 -2.48 11.92 -7.68
CA TYR A 175 -1.46 11.93 -8.72
C TYR A 175 -0.11 11.38 -8.21
N VAL A 176 0.26 11.73 -6.99
CA VAL A 176 1.48 11.18 -6.37
C VAL A 176 1.39 9.67 -6.17
N VAL A 177 0.23 9.17 -5.70
CA VAL A 177 -0.02 7.72 -5.57
C VAL A 177 0.06 7.03 -6.93
N TYR A 178 -0.52 7.62 -7.97
CA TYR A 178 -0.41 7.16 -9.35
C TYR A 178 1.06 7.04 -9.78
N ARG A 179 1.87 8.09 -9.62
CA ARG A 179 3.29 8.11 -9.99
C ARG A 179 4.12 7.06 -9.25
N LEU A 180 3.89 6.89 -7.94
CA LEU A 180 4.57 5.89 -7.13
C LEU A 180 4.23 4.46 -7.59
N ARG A 181 2.94 4.19 -7.88
CA ARG A 181 2.51 2.88 -8.40
C ARG A 181 3.07 2.60 -9.78
N ARG A 182 3.00 3.58 -10.68
CA ARG A 182 3.56 3.49 -12.01
C ARG A 182 5.06 3.16 -11.96
N TYR A 183 5.83 3.93 -11.18
CA TYR A 183 7.27 3.71 -11.02
C TYR A 183 7.57 2.30 -10.50
N ARG A 184 6.83 1.84 -9.49
CA ARG A 184 7.01 0.49 -8.92
C ARG A 184 6.76 -0.61 -9.94
N ILE A 185 5.69 -0.51 -10.75
CA ILE A 185 5.30 -1.52 -11.71
C ILE A 185 6.26 -1.52 -12.90
N GLU A 186 6.55 -0.37 -13.50
CA GLU A 186 7.42 -0.25 -14.67
C GLU A 186 8.89 -0.63 -14.37
N HIS A 187 9.32 -0.51 -13.11
CA HIS A 187 10.65 -0.95 -12.68
C HIS A 187 10.66 -2.34 -12.04
N SER A 188 9.55 -3.07 -12.06
CA SER A 188 9.51 -4.48 -11.70
C SER A 188 9.75 -5.34 -12.95
N ARG A 189 10.39 -6.49 -12.77
CA ARG A 189 10.67 -7.45 -13.85
C ARG A 189 10.40 -8.87 -13.39
N TRP A 190 9.97 -9.70 -14.34
CA TRP A 190 9.84 -11.14 -14.15
C TRP A 190 10.64 -11.84 -15.26
N GLY A 191 11.77 -12.47 -14.89
CA GLY A 191 12.76 -12.90 -15.88
C GLY A 191 13.27 -11.70 -16.68
N ASN A 192 13.14 -11.76 -18.01
CA ASN A 192 13.46 -10.66 -18.95
C ASN A 192 12.26 -9.75 -19.25
N ASN A 193 11.06 -10.13 -18.81
CA ASN A 193 9.84 -9.37 -19.10
C ASN A 193 9.72 -8.13 -18.22
N THR A 194 9.22 -7.05 -18.82
CA THR A 194 8.90 -5.78 -18.18
C THR A 194 7.39 -5.65 -18.02
N PHE A 195 6.95 -4.95 -16.98
CA PHE A 195 5.55 -4.61 -16.80
C PHE A 195 5.27 -3.20 -17.29
N GLN A 196 4.11 -3.01 -17.92
CA GLN A 196 3.60 -1.71 -18.30
C GLN A 196 2.45 -1.32 -17.38
N PHE A 197 2.37 -0.04 -17.04
CA PHE A 197 1.29 0.49 -16.23
C PHE A 197 0.29 1.22 -17.11
N THR A 198 -0.87 0.62 -17.33
CA THR A 198 -1.88 1.10 -18.30
C THR A 198 -2.95 2.00 -17.68
N SER A 199 -3.02 2.09 -16.33
CA SER A 199 -4.02 2.94 -15.67
C SER A 199 -3.73 4.43 -15.87
N SER A 200 -4.78 5.26 -15.91
CA SER A 200 -4.66 6.71 -16.04
C SER A 200 -4.63 7.40 -14.67
N ALA A 201 -4.05 8.60 -14.62
CA ALA A 201 -4.10 9.44 -13.41
C ALA A 201 -5.55 9.79 -13.02
N GLY A 202 -6.43 10.01 -14.02
CA GLY A 202 -7.85 10.32 -13.81
C GLY A 202 -8.59 9.25 -13.00
N ALA A 203 -8.27 7.96 -13.22
CA ALA A 203 -8.85 6.87 -12.44
C ALA A 203 -8.52 6.99 -10.93
N PHE A 204 -7.32 7.44 -10.60
CA PHE A 204 -6.92 7.68 -9.20
C PHE A 204 -7.66 8.86 -8.59
N PHE A 205 -7.87 9.94 -9.33
CA PHE A 205 -8.69 11.07 -8.88
C PHE A 205 -10.14 10.67 -8.68
N GLY A 206 -10.72 9.88 -9.58
CA GLY A 206 -12.09 9.37 -9.45
C GLY A 206 -12.31 8.57 -8.16
N ILE A 207 -11.41 7.64 -7.84
CA ILE A 207 -11.45 6.86 -6.59
C ILE A 207 -11.29 7.78 -5.38
N TYR A 208 -10.42 8.79 -5.45
CA TYR A 208 -10.18 9.73 -4.35
C TYR A 208 -11.39 10.61 -4.07
N ILE A 209 -12.01 11.17 -5.11
CA ILE A 209 -13.23 11.97 -5.00
C ILE A 209 -14.38 11.13 -4.44
N LEU A 210 -14.57 9.91 -4.97
CA LEU A 210 -15.57 8.98 -4.44
C LEU A 210 -15.37 8.71 -2.95
N ASN A 211 -14.13 8.49 -2.52
CA ASN A 211 -13.82 8.27 -1.11
C ASN A 211 -14.15 9.50 -0.24
N ILE A 212 -13.82 10.73 -0.72
CA ILE A 212 -14.18 11.97 -0.03
C ILE A 212 -15.70 12.09 0.11
N VAL A 213 -16.45 11.88 -0.97
CA VAL A 213 -17.91 11.98 -0.95
C VAL A 213 -18.53 10.98 0.03
N VAL A 214 -18.10 9.71 -0.03
CA VAL A 214 -18.59 8.67 0.90
C VAL A 214 -18.26 9.04 2.35
N THR A 215 -17.03 9.49 2.62
CA THR A 215 -16.60 9.89 3.96
C THR A 215 -17.42 11.09 4.45
N ALA A 216 -17.66 12.09 3.61
CA ALA A 216 -18.47 13.26 3.95
C ALA A 216 -19.92 12.87 4.26
N LEU A 217 -20.52 11.97 3.49
CA LEU A 217 -21.88 11.47 3.75
C LEU A 217 -21.96 10.70 5.07
N VAL A 218 -20.97 9.86 5.37
CA VAL A 218 -20.91 9.15 6.65
C VAL A 218 -20.76 10.13 7.81
N MET A 219 -19.87 11.13 7.69
CA MET A 219 -19.67 12.14 8.75
C MET A 219 -20.92 13.00 8.96
N LEU A 220 -21.62 13.40 7.89
CA LEU A 220 -22.89 14.10 7.98
C LEU A 220 -23.96 13.24 8.68
N GLY A 221 -24.06 11.96 8.33
CA GLY A 221 -24.97 11.02 9.00
C GLY A 221 -24.68 10.89 10.50
N LEU A 222 -23.41 10.72 10.87
CA LEU A 222 -23.00 10.66 12.28
C LEU A 222 -23.27 11.98 13.02
N ALA A 223 -23.01 13.13 12.38
CA ALA A 223 -23.30 14.45 12.96
C ALA A 223 -24.81 14.63 13.17
N ALA A 224 -25.64 14.22 12.22
CA ALA A 224 -27.11 14.27 12.34
C ALA A 224 -27.62 13.40 13.50
N ILE A 225 -27.08 12.18 13.64
CA ILE A 225 -27.41 11.27 14.76
C ILE A 225 -26.97 11.91 16.10
N ALA A 226 -25.75 12.42 16.18
CA ALA A 226 -25.24 13.09 17.38
C ALA A 226 -26.08 14.32 17.75
N PHE A 227 -26.47 15.15 16.77
CA PHE A 227 -27.36 16.29 17.00
C PHE A 227 -28.73 15.85 17.46
N ALA A 228 -29.33 14.84 16.85
CA ALA A 228 -30.63 14.29 17.24
C ALA A 228 -30.62 13.73 18.67
N SER A 229 -29.53 13.04 19.06
CA SER A 229 -29.36 12.51 20.42
C SER A 229 -29.09 13.59 21.47
N ALA A 230 -28.43 14.69 21.10
CA ALA A 230 -28.16 15.80 21.99
C ALA A 230 -29.33 16.81 22.13
N SER A 231 -30.24 16.83 21.16
CA SER A 231 -31.35 17.80 21.13
C SER A 231 -32.29 17.73 22.34
N PRO A 232 -32.66 16.58 22.92
CA PRO A 232 -33.46 16.51 24.12
C PRO A 232 -32.74 17.14 25.33
N TRP A 233 -31.46 16.78 25.53
CA TRP A 233 -30.64 17.32 26.61
C TRP A 233 -30.47 18.85 26.53
N LEU A 234 -30.26 19.39 25.32
CA LEU A 234 -30.17 20.83 25.10
C LEU A 234 -31.49 21.57 25.43
N LYS A 235 -32.64 20.95 25.16
CA LYS A 235 -33.96 21.51 25.53
C LYS A 235 -34.17 21.54 27.04
N ASP A 236 -33.80 20.49 27.74
CA ASP A 236 -33.92 20.43 29.20
C ASP A 236 -32.95 21.41 29.87
N PHE A 237 -31.72 21.50 29.41
CA PHE A 237 -30.73 22.46 29.88
C PHE A 237 -31.18 23.93 29.70
N ASN A 238 -31.75 24.28 28.53
CA ASN A 238 -32.31 25.61 28.28
C ASN A 238 -33.51 25.92 29.19
N LYS A 239 -34.33 24.90 29.50
CA LYS A 239 -35.47 25.06 30.40
C LYS A 239 -35.01 25.35 31.83
N ASP A 240 -33.97 24.63 32.29
CA ASP A 240 -33.38 24.83 33.62
C ASP A 240 -32.70 26.21 33.74
N LEU A 241 -31.96 26.66 32.72
CA LEU A 241 -31.37 27.99 32.67
C LEU A 241 -32.43 29.09 32.72
N ASN A 242 -33.53 28.99 31.97
CA ASN A 242 -34.61 29.95 32.03
C ASN A 242 -35.31 29.97 33.38
N HIS A 243 -35.44 28.83 34.06
CA HIS A 243 -36.00 28.73 35.41
C HIS A 243 -35.12 29.45 36.44
N VAL A 244 -33.79 29.31 36.35
CA VAL A 244 -32.86 30.00 37.21
C VAL A 244 -32.80 31.50 36.99
N MET A 245 -32.90 31.95 35.72
CA MET A 245 -32.85 33.38 35.37
C MET A 245 -34.18 34.11 35.65
N THR A 246 -35.30 33.41 35.80
CA THR A 246 -36.62 34.02 36.07
C THR A 246 -36.98 33.98 37.56
N GLN A 247 -36.16 33.42 38.46
CA GLN A 247 -36.38 33.53 39.91
C GLN A 247 -35.95 34.94 40.38
N PRO A 248 -36.84 35.75 40.96
CA PRO A 248 -36.45 37.03 41.51
C PRO A 248 -35.57 36.77 42.71
N THR A 249 -34.39 37.39 42.76
CA THR A 249 -33.50 37.45 43.94
C THR A 249 -34.27 38.06 45.11
N GLN A 250 -34.63 37.21 46.05
CA GLN A 250 -35.12 37.65 47.36
C GLN A 250 -33.99 38.23 48.20
#